data_a2fde288427f43f5d4d9886c0985a0df
#
_entry.id   a2fde288427f43f5d4d9886c0985a0df
#
_cell.length_a   1.000
_cell.length_b   1.000
_cell.length_c   1.000
_cell.angle_alpha   90.00
_cell.angle_beta   90.00
_cell.angle_gamma   90.00
#
_symmetry.space_group_name_H-M   'P 1'
#
loop_
_entity.id
_entity.type
_entity.pdbx_description
1 polymer ?
#
loop_
_entity_poly.entity_id
_entity_poly.type
_entity_poly.pdbx_seq_one_letter_code
_entity_poly.pdbx_strand_id
1 'polypeptide(L)'
;SLLCMLALVSWVGLSLPIQADDLLLDDEFDTEAIFDDSEFSLDNTDLLLQESPYQWQLKQGLVLDPQATQDPTNSYSNLHLTAETTLGLSGFANIDLKATQDWLTGQWDTEIYSSAIQISTQQGAFKLGRYINSWGEVEGAGVLDIINPAPGLTDPDRGFKPQWLVAYNHYMGPREWQLLTNLDPDIAQFPDMSATKQASREWGLRYKVANSGSDWAVYAGQFLQNSPTLGLVNSLEQLTAFEYDLLGFSYNQARGDNLFKFDLAWKQGLGQQVGNDLTQVERLDMALGAEIKVGERQWQWSLSGNYLPEHTHEFSSVIIDPLTFELSLLPSSQWSSQYGMGVSDSFANGEFNWSLNLTGALNGSMTGLISELKWDYNDNLNILFTLAGITANADSELAAMDGLQRVGVELEYHF
;
A
#
# COMPACT_ATOMS: atom_id res chain seq x y z
N SER A 1 9.62 13.10 19.14
CA SER A 1 10.68 12.08 19.26
C SER A 1 10.24 10.70 18.79
N LEU A 2 9.03 10.25 19.08
CA LEU A 2 8.47 8.99 18.57
C LEU A 2 8.12 9.06 17.07
N LEU A 3 7.78 10.23 16.59
CA LEU A 3 7.44 10.52 15.18
C LEU A 3 8.61 10.24 14.21
N CYS A 4 9.86 10.47 14.61
CA CYS A 4 11.02 10.12 13.78
C CYS A 4 11.25 8.61 13.66
N MET A 5 10.94 7.83 14.70
CA MET A 5 11.03 6.37 14.63
C MET A 5 10.04 5.76 13.64
N LEU A 6 8.88 6.37 13.48
CA LEU A 6 7.80 5.87 12.62
C LEU A 6 8.04 6.16 11.14
N ALA A 7 8.80 7.21 10.83
CA ALA A 7 9.24 7.50 9.47
C ALA A 7 10.22 6.46 8.92
N LEU A 8 11.03 5.82 9.76
CA LEU A 8 11.99 4.80 9.36
C LEU A 8 11.36 3.53 8.79
N VAL A 9 10.18 3.15 9.25
CA VAL A 9 9.51 1.92 8.78
C VAL A 9 8.93 2.07 7.37
N SER A 10 8.54 3.28 6.98
CA SER A 10 8.15 3.53 5.59
C SER A 10 9.35 3.42 4.64
N TRP A 11 10.57 3.51 5.18
CA TRP A 11 11.80 3.53 4.39
C TRP A 11 12.32 2.14 3.99
N VAL A 12 12.04 1.13 4.78
CA VAL A 12 12.55 -0.23 4.54
C VAL A 12 11.64 -1.04 3.58
N GLY A 13 10.56 -0.43 3.09
CA GLY A 13 9.61 -1.18 2.26
C GLY A 13 9.03 -2.37 3.04
N LEU A 14 8.90 -2.23 4.36
CA LEU A 14 8.02 -3.06 5.14
C LEU A 14 6.58 -2.76 4.74
N SER A 15 6.22 -3.22 3.55
CA SER A 15 4.89 -3.69 3.36
C SER A 15 4.76 -4.90 4.30
N LEU A 16 4.44 -4.67 5.55
CA LEU A 16 3.79 -5.73 6.31
C LEU A 16 2.68 -6.20 5.38
N PRO A 17 2.48 -7.48 5.14
CA PRO A 17 1.31 -7.93 4.42
C PRO A 17 0.10 -7.50 5.25
N ILE A 18 -0.30 -6.28 5.01
CA ILE A 18 -1.58 -5.79 5.45
C ILE A 18 -2.51 -6.52 4.52
N GLN A 19 -3.39 -7.29 5.08
CA GLN A 19 -4.38 -8.04 4.34
C GLN A 19 -5.12 -7.04 3.44
N ALA A 20 -4.88 -7.14 2.13
CA ALA A 20 -5.51 -6.24 1.16
C ALA A 20 -7.04 -6.37 1.18
N ASP A 21 -7.56 -7.48 1.69
CA ASP A 21 -9.01 -7.72 1.83
C ASP A 21 -9.71 -6.85 2.87
N ASP A 22 -9.00 -6.36 3.90
CA ASP A 22 -9.58 -5.40 4.85
C ASP A 22 -9.30 -3.94 4.47
N LEU A 23 -8.42 -3.73 3.46
CA LEU A 23 -8.09 -2.41 2.94
C LEU A 23 -8.68 -2.16 1.56
N LEU A 24 -9.05 -3.19 0.86
CA LEU A 24 -10.12 -3.08 -0.07
C LEU A 24 -11.38 -2.93 0.80
N LEU A 25 -11.65 -1.71 1.25
CA LEU A 25 -13.01 -1.26 1.23
C LEU A 25 -13.66 -2.01 0.08
N ASP A 26 -14.83 -2.57 0.24
CA ASP A 26 -15.66 -3.22 -0.79
C ASP A 26 -15.78 -2.45 -2.13
N ASP A 27 -14.87 -1.58 -2.39
CA ASP A 27 -14.51 -1.00 -3.67
C ASP A 27 -13.44 -1.84 -4.38
N GLU A 28 -13.57 -3.19 -4.36
CA GLU A 28 -13.31 -3.89 -5.57
C GLU A 28 -14.19 -3.23 -6.62
N PHE A 29 -13.61 -2.27 -7.28
CA PHE A 29 -14.03 -1.93 -8.63
C PHE A 29 -13.74 -3.20 -9.43
N ASP A 30 -14.59 -4.20 -9.21
CA ASP A 30 -14.61 -5.42 -9.98
C ASP A 30 -14.91 -4.99 -11.41
N THR A 31 -13.83 -4.78 -12.16
CA THR A 31 -13.96 -4.46 -13.57
C THR A 31 -14.63 -5.61 -14.32
N GLU A 32 -14.69 -6.81 -13.74
CA GLU A 32 -15.46 -7.92 -14.26
C GLU A 32 -16.97 -7.78 -13.99
N ALA A 33 -17.39 -7.21 -12.87
CA ALA A 33 -18.81 -6.98 -12.58
C ALA A 33 -19.46 -5.91 -13.47
N ILE A 34 -18.68 -5.03 -14.09
CA ILE A 34 -19.21 -4.02 -15.04
C ILE A 34 -19.56 -4.63 -16.41
N PHE A 35 -19.08 -5.84 -16.73
CA PHE A 35 -19.20 -6.45 -18.05
C PHE A 35 -19.89 -7.80 -18.08
N ASP A 36 -20.59 -8.20 -17.04
CA ASP A 36 -21.51 -9.33 -17.14
C ASP A 36 -22.78 -8.88 -17.89
N ASP A 37 -22.74 -9.03 -19.23
CA ASP A 37 -23.85 -8.72 -20.13
C ASP A 37 -25.13 -9.57 -19.88
N SER A 38 -25.15 -10.44 -18.87
CA SER A 38 -26.25 -11.39 -18.66
C SER A 38 -27.35 -10.94 -17.73
N GLU A 39 -27.19 -9.83 -16.96
CA GLU A 39 -28.23 -9.36 -16.02
C GLU A 39 -28.76 -7.95 -16.26
N PHE A 40 -28.62 -7.37 -17.42
CA PHE A 40 -29.31 -6.14 -17.76
C PHE A 40 -30.78 -6.43 -18.15
N SER A 41 -31.53 -7.07 -17.27
CA SER A 41 -32.99 -7.09 -17.37
C SER A 41 -33.53 -5.84 -16.68
N LEU A 42 -33.94 -4.88 -17.50
CA LEU A 42 -34.72 -3.72 -17.06
C LEU A 42 -36.08 -4.19 -16.51
N ASP A 43 -36.11 -4.71 -15.30
CA ASP A 43 -37.36 -4.88 -14.56
C ASP A 43 -37.59 -3.59 -13.76
N ASN A 44 -38.55 -2.79 -14.27
CA ASN A 44 -38.89 -1.44 -13.80
C ASN A 44 -39.49 -1.39 -12.38
N THR A 45 -39.28 -2.37 -11.53
CA THR A 45 -39.83 -2.45 -10.18
C THR A 45 -38.88 -2.10 -9.06
N ASP A 46 -37.57 -2.01 -9.30
CA ASP A 46 -36.56 -1.69 -8.27
C ASP A 46 -36.19 -0.21 -8.13
N LEU A 47 -36.99 0.67 -8.74
CA LEU A 47 -36.79 2.14 -8.64
C LEU A 47 -37.13 2.75 -7.26
N LEU A 48 -37.39 1.95 -6.22
CA LEU A 48 -37.88 2.47 -4.93
C LEU A 48 -36.92 2.34 -3.74
N LEU A 49 -35.74 1.76 -3.93
CA LEU A 49 -34.66 1.81 -2.92
C LEU A 49 -33.44 2.46 -3.55
N GLN A 50 -33.54 3.74 -3.88
CA GLN A 50 -32.35 4.53 -4.20
C GLN A 50 -31.59 4.68 -2.89
N GLU A 51 -30.54 3.87 -2.70
CA GLU A 51 -29.56 4.06 -1.62
C GLU A 51 -29.09 5.51 -1.67
N SER A 52 -28.89 6.09 -0.51
CA SER A 52 -28.41 7.48 -0.44
C SER A 52 -27.09 7.57 -1.20
N PRO A 53 -26.92 8.50 -2.15
CA PRO A 53 -25.65 8.69 -2.83
C PRO A 53 -24.55 9.20 -1.89
N TYR A 54 -24.85 9.34 -0.62
CA TYR A 54 -23.95 9.83 0.42
C TYR A 54 -23.82 8.79 1.52
N GLN A 55 -22.58 8.46 1.86
CA GLN A 55 -22.25 7.58 2.98
C GLN A 55 -21.35 8.36 3.95
N TRP A 56 -21.63 8.19 5.24
CA TRP A 56 -20.82 8.76 6.30
C TRP A 56 -20.21 7.65 7.14
N GLN A 57 -18.92 7.78 7.42
CA GLN A 57 -18.20 6.84 8.26
C GLN A 57 -17.43 7.61 9.33
N LEU A 58 -17.53 7.18 10.57
CA LEU A 58 -16.76 7.71 11.69
C LEU A 58 -15.87 6.59 12.23
N LYS A 59 -14.55 6.80 12.20
CA LYS A 59 -13.56 5.91 12.82
C LYS A 59 -12.96 6.60 14.03
N GLN A 60 -12.83 5.89 15.14
CA GLN A 60 -12.13 6.33 16.35
C GLN A 60 -11.13 5.28 16.76
N GLY A 61 -9.85 5.64 16.81
CA GLY A 61 -8.77 4.72 17.12
C GLY A 61 -7.93 5.16 18.31
N LEU A 62 -7.47 4.18 19.05
CA LEU A 62 -6.53 4.31 20.15
C LEU A 62 -5.43 3.26 20.02
N VAL A 63 -4.17 3.68 20.01
CA VAL A 63 -3.01 2.80 19.96
C VAL A 63 -2.12 3.05 21.19
N LEU A 64 -1.76 1.99 21.87
CA LEU A 64 -0.90 1.98 23.06
C LEU A 64 0.39 1.23 22.74
N ASP A 65 1.50 1.72 23.27
CA ASP A 65 2.75 0.95 23.40
C ASP A 65 2.94 0.59 24.88
N PRO A 66 2.64 -0.66 25.26
CA PRO A 66 2.68 -1.07 26.67
C PRO A 66 4.08 -1.04 27.30
N GLN A 67 5.15 -1.01 26.46
CA GLN A 67 6.53 -1.02 26.95
C GLN A 67 7.13 0.38 27.07
N ALA A 68 6.75 1.29 26.17
CA ALA A 68 7.39 2.60 26.10
C ALA A 68 6.79 3.63 27.07
N THR A 69 5.46 3.68 27.15
CA THR A 69 4.74 4.66 28.01
C THR A 69 3.37 4.11 28.39
N GLN A 70 2.78 4.68 29.47
CA GLN A 70 1.38 4.44 29.80
C GLN A 70 0.42 5.33 28.98
N ASP A 71 0.98 6.28 28.25
CA ASP A 71 0.21 7.22 27.42
C ASP A 71 -0.05 6.64 26.03
N PRO A 72 -1.18 6.99 25.40
CA PRO A 72 -1.45 6.59 24.01
C PRO A 72 -0.35 7.07 23.07
N THR A 73 0.10 6.20 22.18
CA THR A 73 1.05 6.54 21.12
C THR A 73 0.37 7.14 19.91
N ASN A 74 -0.92 6.83 19.71
CA ASN A 74 -1.77 7.44 18.72
C ASN A 74 -3.22 7.43 19.21
N SER A 75 -3.95 8.51 18.97
CA SER A 75 -5.39 8.61 19.28
C SER A 75 -6.03 9.57 18.30
N TYR A 76 -7.03 9.11 17.56
CA TYR A 76 -7.61 9.88 16.47
C TYR A 76 -9.10 9.66 16.30
N SER A 77 -9.74 10.63 15.62
CA SER A 77 -11.06 10.47 15.01
C SER A 77 -10.98 10.84 13.54
N ASN A 78 -11.43 9.94 12.68
CA ASN A 78 -11.59 10.19 11.25
C ASN A 78 -13.07 10.27 10.92
N LEU A 79 -13.46 11.31 10.20
CA LEU A 79 -14.76 11.42 9.59
C LEU A 79 -14.60 11.36 8.08
N HIS A 80 -15.20 10.37 7.44
CA HIS A 80 -15.29 10.26 6.00
C HIS A 80 -16.69 10.63 5.51
N LEU A 81 -16.74 11.36 4.42
CA LEU A 81 -17.96 11.58 3.63
C LEU A 81 -17.68 11.16 2.20
N THR A 82 -18.29 10.05 1.81
CA THR A 82 -18.22 9.56 0.44
C THR A 82 -19.51 9.92 -0.31
N ALA A 83 -19.34 10.40 -1.53
CA ALA A 83 -20.47 10.68 -2.42
C ALA A 83 -20.17 10.13 -3.81
N GLU A 84 -21.15 9.45 -4.40
CA GLU A 84 -21.05 8.82 -5.70
C GLU A 84 -22.21 9.19 -6.59
N THR A 85 -21.98 9.32 -7.88
CA THR A 85 -23.04 9.64 -8.85
C THR A 85 -22.71 9.11 -10.23
N THR A 86 -23.75 8.67 -10.94
CA THR A 86 -23.65 8.32 -12.36
C THR A 86 -23.74 9.57 -13.25
N LEU A 87 -22.92 9.64 -14.26
CA LEU A 87 -22.88 10.71 -15.26
C LEU A 87 -23.41 10.18 -16.59
N GLY A 88 -24.74 10.12 -16.71
CA GLY A 88 -25.41 9.51 -17.87
C GLY A 88 -25.29 7.99 -17.88
N LEU A 89 -25.19 7.38 -19.08
CA LEU A 89 -25.16 5.91 -19.26
C LEU A 89 -23.75 5.32 -19.20
N SER A 90 -22.71 6.14 -19.20
CA SER A 90 -21.32 5.66 -19.37
C SER A 90 -20.33 6.41 -18.49
N GLY A 91 -20.80 7.26 -17.61
CA GLY A 91 -19.96 8.04 -16.70
C GLY A 91 -20.25 7.74 -15.24
N PHE A 92 -19.23 7.84 -14.42
CA PHE A 92 -19.26 7.71 -12.97
C PHE A 92 -18.36 8.77 -12.35
N ALA A 93 -18.77 9.32 -11.22
CA ALA A 93 -17.95 10.23 -10.43
C ALA A 93 -18.10 9.91 -8.94
N ASN A 94 -16.98 9.91 -8.23
CA ASN A 94 -16.94 9.78 -6.79
C ASN A 94 -16.10 10.89 -6.16
N ILE A 95 -16.40 11.18 -4.90
CA ILE A 95 -15.58 12.02 -4.03
C ILE A 95 -15.64 11.47 -2.61
N ASP A 96 -14.47 11.37 -1.98
CA ASP A 96 -14.30 11.03 -0.57
C ASP A 96 -13.55 12.18 0.11
N LEU A 97 -14.21 12.78 1.10
CA LEU A 97 -13.68 13.85 1.93
C LEU A 97 -13.36 13.26 3.30
N LYS A 98 -12.14 13.49 3.77
CA LYS A 98 -11.67 13.01 5.05
C LYS A 98 -11.32 14.18 5.96
N ALA A 99 -11.76 14.11 7.21
CA ALA A 99 -11.33 15.00 8.29
C ALA A 99 -10.77 14.16 9.44
N THR A 100 -9.52 14.38 9.80
CA THR A 100 -8.82 13.67 10.88
C THR A 100 -8.57 14.63 12.04
N GLN A 101 -8.93 14.22 13.23
CA GLN A 101 -8.54 14.87 14.48
C GLN A 101 -7.51 14.00 15.20
N ASP A 102 -6.32 14.52 15.41
CA ASP A 102 -5.35 13.94 16.33
C ASP A 102 -5.66 14.42 17.76
N TRP A 103 -6.00 13.50 18.64
CA TRP A 103 -6.39 13.86 20.02
C TRP A 103 -5.19 14.16 20.91
N LEU A 104 -3.99 13.69 20.57
CA LEU A 104 -2.78 13.98 21.34
C LEU A 104 -2.31 15.41 21.12
N THR A 105 -2.41 15.90 19.90
CA THR A 105 -2.01 17.28 19.54
C THR A 105 -3.19 18.25 19.50
N GLY A 106 -4.42 17.73 19.40
CA GLY A 106 -5.64 18.52 19.19
C GLY A 106 -5.75 19.13 17.79
N GLN A 107 -4.88 18.75 16.86
CA GLN A 107 -4.88 19.27 15.51
C GLN A 107 -5.95 18.59 14.64
N TRP A 108 -6.50 19.37 13.70
CA TRP A 108 -7.37 18.89 12.66
C TRP A 108 -6.66 18.95 11.32
N ASP A 109 -6.79 17.88 10.54
CA ASP A 109 -6.40 17.83 9.15
C ASP A 109 -7.63 17.50 8.30
N THR A 110 -7.71 18.11 7.10
CA THR A 110 -8.82 17.86 6.17
C THR A 110 -8.26 17.70 4.78
N GLU A 111 -8.66 16.64 4.10
CA GLU A 111 -8.19 16.35 2.75
C GLU A 111 -9.31 15.81 1.85
N ILE A 112 -9.13 15.97 0.54
CA ILE A 112 -9.83 15.17 -0.45
C ILE A 112 -9.07 13.85 -0.51
N TYR A 113 -9.60 12.81 0.15
CA TYR A 113 -8.94 11.51 0.19
C TYR A 113 -8.94 10.88 -1.20
N SER A 114 -10.10 10.69 -1.83
CA SER A 114 -10.20 10.30 -3.22
C SER A 114 -11.23 11.14 -3.96
N SER A 115 -11.05 11.28 -5.27
CA SER A 115 -12.00 11.99 -6.14
C SER A 115 -11.70 11.62 -7.58
N ALA A 116 -12.62 10.97 -8.27
CA ALA A 116 -12.38 10.57 -9.64
C ALA A 116 -13.62 10.71 -10.51
N ILE A 117 -13.39 10.95 -11.79
CA ILE A 117 -14.38 10.87 -12.86
C ILE A 117 -13.91 9.80 -13.83
N GLN A 118 -14.79 8.85 -14.13
CA GLN A 118 -14.57 7.82 -15.13
C GLN A 118 -15.62 7.92 -16.23
N ILE A 119 -15.18 7.82 -17.47
CA ILE A 119 -16.05 7.76 -18.64
C ILE A 119 -15.68 6.50 -19.41
N SER A 120 -16.63 5.58 -19.53
CA SER A 120 -16.47 4.30 -20.22
C SER A 120 -17.09 4.34 -21.61
N THR A 121 -16.48 3.61 -22.53
CA THR A 121 -16.95 3.40 -23.90
C THR A 121 -16.92 1.90 -24.19
N GLN A 122 -17.45 1.48 -25.36
CA GLN A 122 -17.41 0.06 -25.75
C GLN A 122 -15.99 -0.53 -25.87
N GLN A 123 -14.96 0.30 -26.03
CA GLN A 123 -13.59 -0.16 -26.28
C GLN A 123 -12.58 0.37 -25.26
N GLY A 124 -13.01 1.09 -24.24
CA GLY A 124 -12.07 1.63 -23.27
C GLY A 124 -12.71 2.51 -22.22
N ALA A 125 -11.93 2.86 -21.21
CA ALA A 125 -12.33 3.77 -20.15
C ALA A 125 -11.26 4.85 -19.94
N PHE A 126 -11.70 6.06 -19.71
CA PHE A 126 -10.87 7.18 -19.31
C PHE A 126 -11.19 7.53 -17.86
N LYS A 127 -10.18 7.59 -17.01
CA LYS A 127 -10.30 7.94 -15.58
C LYS A 127 -9.36 9.10 -15.25
N LEU A 128 -9.89 10.12 -14.59
CA LEU A 128 -9.15 11.30 -14.14
C LEU A 128 -9.51 11.61 -12.70
N GLY A 129 -8.51 11.84 -11.87
CA GLY A 129 -8.73 12.28 -10.50
C GLY A 129 -7.67 11.80 -9.54
N ARG A 130 -7.98 11.87 -8.24
CA ARG A 130 -7.16 11.34 -7.17
C ARG A 130 -7.71 9.97 -6.76
N TYR A 131 -6.97 8.92 -7.08
CA TYR A 131 -7.38 7.54 -6.80
C TYR A 131 -6.16 6.61 -6.68
N ILE A 132 -6.41 5.41 -6.15
CA ILE A 132 -5.41 4.34 -6.09
C ILE A 132 -5.42 3.59 -7.43
N ASN A 133 -4.23 3.26 -7.94
CA ASN A 133 -4.05 2.39 -9.11
C ASN A 133 -2.92 1.41 -8.83
N SER A 134 -3.25 0.15 -8.61
CA SER A 134 -2.29 -0.91 -8.34
C SER A 134 -1.91 -1.67 -9.60
N TRP A 135 -0.64 -2.08 -9.69
CA TRP A 135 -0.10 -2.88 -10.79
C TRP A 135 0.44 -4.24 -10.33
N GLY A 136 0.79 -4.38 -9.07
CA GLY A 136 1.36 -5.62 -8.53
C GLY A 136 0.33 -6.73 -8.39
N GLU A 137 0.77 -7.98 -8.54
CA GLU A 137 -0.04 -9.17 -8.27
C GLU A 137 0.30 -9.77 -6.89
N VAL A 138 1.56 -9.60 -6.42
CA VAL A 138 2.01 -10.10 -5.12
C VAL A 138 1.84 -9.00 -4.07
N GLU A 139 0.80 -9.13 -3.28
CA GLU A 139 0.46 -8.18 -2.23
C GLU A 139 1.58 -8.05 -1.20
N GLY A 140 1.77 -6.85 -0.70
CA GLY A 140 2.78 -6.56 0.32
C GLY A 140 4.23 -6.65 -0.15
N ALA A 141 4.54 -7.08 -1.37
CA ALA A 141 5.91 -7.20 -1.86
C ALA A 141 6.47 -5.90 -2.47
N GLY A 142 5.61 -4.96 -2.89
CA GLY A 142 6.00 -3.65 -3.42
C GLY A 142 6.84 -3.67 -4.70
N VAL A 143 6.87 -4.79 -5.43
CA VAL A 143 7.72 -4.95 -6.62
C VAL A 143 7.22 -4.10 -7.76
N LEU A 144 5.93 -4.22 -8.10
CA LEU A 144 5.24 -3.47 -9.15
C LEU A 144 4.20 -2.49 -8.62
N ASP A 145 3.84 -2.56 -7.34
CA ASP A 145 2.92 -1.63 -6.70
C ASP A 145 3.66 -0.34 -6.31
N ILE A 146 3.98 0.45 -7.33
CA ILE A 146 4.92 1.57 -7.28
C ILE A 146 4.26 2.93 -7.48
N ILE A 147 2.98 2.96 -7.90
CA ILE A 147 2.30 4.21 -8.26
C ILE A 147 1.86 4.95 -7.00
N ASN A 148 1.35 4.22 -6.04
CA ASN A 148 0.80 4.76 -4.82
C ASN A 148 1.78 4.61 -3.65
N PRO A 149 2.09 5.69 -2.92
CA PRO A 149 2.91 5.59 -1.71
C PRO A 149 2.25 4.67 -0.68
N ALA A 150 3.05 3.78 -0.09
CA ALA A 150 2.59 2.98 1.02
C ALA A 150 2.20 3.88 2.22
N PRO A 151 1.24 3.47 3.03
CA PRO A 151 0.86 4.21 4.23
C PRO A 151 2.02 4.27 5.21
N GLY A 152 2.11 5.34 5.96
CA GLY A 152 2.96 5.38 7.14
C GLY A 152 2.42 4.42 8.22
N LEU A 153 3.26 3.88 9.07
CA LEU A 153 2.84 3.00 10.19
C LEU A 153 1.86 3.66 11.18
N THR A 154 1.81 4.97 11.17
CA THR A 154 0.90 5.77 11.99
C THR A 154 -0.32 6.25 11.24
N ASP A 155 -0.41 5.97 9.95
CA ASP A 155 -1.56 6.36 9.16
C ASP A 155 -2.79 5.56 9.64
N PRO A 156 -3.85 6.22 10.11
CA PRO A 156 -5.03 5.52 10.59
C PRO A 156 -5.75 4.73 9.51
N ASP A 157 -5.60 5.12 8.24
CA ASP A 157 -6.27 4.40 7.14
C ASP A 157 -5.50 3.17 6.69
N ARG A 158 -4.22 3.04 7.04
CA ARG A 158 -3.35 1.90 6.70
C ARG A 158 -3.27 1.54 5.21
N GLY A 159 -4.00 2.24 4.35
CA GLY A 159 -4.08 2.03 2.91
C GLY A 159 -3.04 2.80 2.12
N PHE A 160 -2.86 2.44 0.87
CA PHE A 160 -2.06 3.24 -0.06
C PHE A 160 -2.65 4.64 -0.23
N LYS A 161 -1.79 5.65 -0.40
CA LYS A 161 -2.25 7.02 -0.62
C LYS A 161 -2.68 7.24 -2.07
N PRO A 162 -3.92 7.70 -2.31
CA PRO A 162 -4.38 8.05 -3.65
C PRO A 162 -3.50 9.11 -4.30
N GLN A 163 -3.32 9.03 -5.62
CA GLN A 163 -2.50 9.93 -6.43
C GLN A 163 -3.34 10.68 -7.47
N TRP A 164 -2.88 11.85 -7.91
CA TRP A 164 -3.49 12.59 -9.01
C TRP A 164 -3.14 11.97 -10.37
N LEU A 165 -4.03 11.13 -10.88
CA LEU A 165 -3.79 10.28 -12.04
C LEU A 165 -4.71 10.63 -13.19
N VAL A 166 -4.20 10.43 -14.40
CA VAL A 166 -4.97 10.33 -15.64
C VAL A 166 -4.66 8.97 -16.24
N ALA A 167 -5.67 8.15 -16.44
CA ALA A 167 -5.51 6.84 -17.04
C ALA A 167 -6.47 6.65 -18.23
N TYR A 168 -6.00 5.95 -19.22
CA TYR A 168 -6.81 5.46 -20.35
C TYR A 168 -6.56 3.97 -20.50
N ASN A 169 -7.63 3.19 -20.36
CA ASN A 169 -7.64 1.76 -20.59
C ASN A 169 -8.30 1.48 -21.96
N HIS A 170 -7.68 0.64 -22.77
CA HIS A 170 -8.22 0.18 -24.05
C HIS A 170 -8.37 -1.33 -24.03
N TYR A 171 -9.59 -1.81 -24.28
CA TYR A 171 -9.96 -3.23 -24.21
C TYR A 171 -10.08 -3.85 -25.60
N MET A 172 -9.46 -5.01 -25.79
CA MET A 172 -9.52 -5.81 -27.02
C MET A 172 -9.76 -7.29 -26.67
N GLY A 173 -10.98 -7.65 -26.34
CA GLY A 173 -11.30 -8.97 -25.81
C GLY A 173 -10.50 -9.24 -24.53
N PRO A 174 -9.69 -10.32 -24.46
CA PRO A 174 -8.93 -10.65 -23.25
C PRO A 174 -7.68 -9.79 -23.06
N ARG A 175 -7.50 -8.74 -23.82
CA ARG A 175 -6.30 -7.89 -23.80
C ARG A 175 -6.67 -6.47 -23.39
N GLU A 176 -5.84 -5.90 -22.53
CA GLU A 176 -5.96 -4.54 -22.07
C GLU A 176 -4.65 -3.78 -22.25
N TRP A 177 -4.75 -2.54 -22.72
CA TRP A 177 -3.69 -1.56 -22.65
C TRP A 177 -4.09 -0.45 -21.70
N GLN A 178 -3.23 -0.12 -20.76
CA GLN A 178 -3.39 1.04 -19.89
C GLN A 178 -2.24 2.01 -20.11
N LEU A 179 -2.58 3.26 -20.41
CA LEU A 179 -1.66 4.39 -20.35
C LEU A 179 -2.02 5.21 -19.11
N LEU A 180 -1.04 5.49 -18.26
CA LEU A 180 -1.22 6.22 -17.02
C LEU A 180 -0.21 7.36 -16.94
N THR A 181 -0.64 8.50 -16.38
CA THR A 181 0.27 9.58 -15.98
C THR A 181 -0.13 10.10 -14.60
N ASN A 182 0.85 10.31 -13.75
CA ASN A 182 0.72 11.01 -12.49
C ASN A 182 1.15 12.47 -12.68
N LEU A 183 0.25 13.40 -12.37
CA LEU A 183 0.44 14.81 -12.67
C LEU A 183 1.25 15.55 -11.60
N ASP A 184 1.19 15.06 -10.37
CA ASP A 184 1.92 15.60 -9.21
C ASP A 184 2.17 14.44 -8.20
N PRO A 185 3.24 13.68 -8.42
CA PRO A 185 3.53 12.51 -7.57
C PRO A 185 3.73 12.92 -6.12
N ASP A 186 2.91 12.36 -5.23
CA ASP A 186 3.16 12.44 -3.79
C ASP A 186 4.25 11.45 -3.40
N ILE A 187 5.08 11.83 -2.46
CA ILE A 187 6.12 10.99 -1.87
C ILE A 187 5.92 10.92 -0.36
N ALA A 188 6.47 9.89 0.25
CA ALA A 188 6.45 9.77 1.70
C ALA A 188 7.10 11.02 2.33
N GLN A 189 6.42 11.59 3.31
CA GLN A 189 6.91 12.76 4.03
C GLN A 189 7.68 12.32 5.27
N PHE A 190 8.77 12.99 5.54
CA PHE A 190 9.54 12.82 6.75
C PHE A 190 9.32 14.04 7.66
N PRO A 191 9.10 13.83 8.97
CA PRO A 191 9.00 14.94 9.90
C PRO A 191 10.25 15.81 9.83
N ASP A 192 10.04 17.12 9.78
CA ASP A 192 11.10 18.15 9.80
C ASP A 192 12.11 18.13 8.63
N MET A 193 11.91 17.25 7.61
CA MET A 193 12.76 17.18 6.42
C MET A 193 11.94 17.35 5.15
N SER A 194 12.41 18.22 4.27
CA SER A 194 11.82 18.39 2.93
C SER A 194 12.60 17.58 1.91
N ALA A 195 11.91 16.68 1.21
CA ALA A 195 12.53 15.90 0.14
C ALA A 195 12.59 16.70 -1.17
N THR A 196 13.70 16.56 -1.88
CA THR A 196 13.86 17.06 -3.23
C THR A 196 13.33 16.01 -4.23
N LYS A 197 12.38 16.39 -5.08
CA LYS A 197 11.88 15.53 -6.18
C LYS A 197 12.72 15.78 -7.44
N GLN A 198 13.21 14.71 -8.09
CA GLN A 198 13.93 14.84 -9.38
C GLN A 198 12.99 14.98 -10.56
N ALA A 199 11.76 14.50 -10.46
CA ALA A 199 10.72 14.64 -11.47
C ALA A 199 9.46 15.27 -10.89
N SER A 200 8.68 15.93 -11.76
CA SER A 200 7.38 16.52 -11.41
C SER A 200 6.20 15.73 -11.98
N ARG A 201 6.46 14.69 -12.73
CA ARG A 201 5.44 13.85 -13.38
C ARG A 201 5.96 12.44 -13.55
N GLU A 202 5.03 11.50 -13.62
CA GLU A 202 5.29 10.10 -13.92
C GLU A 202 4.43 9.67 -15.10
N TRP A 203 4.86 8.63 -15.78
CA TRP A 203 4.05 7.97 -16.80
C TRP A 203 4.33 6.47 -16.80
N GLY A 204 3.32 5.70 -17.18
CA GLY A 204 3.43 4.26 -17.28
C GLY A 204 2.51 3.67 -18.32
N LEU A 205 2.94 2.53 -18.86
CA LEU A 205 2.23 1.72 -19.83
C LEU A 205 2.15 0.29 -19.28
N ARG A 206 0.94 -0.28 -19.28
CA ARG A 206 0.68 -1.69 -18.97
C ARG A 206 0.01 -2.35 -20.17
N TYR A 207 0.44 -3.55 -20.49
CA TYR A 207 -0.28 -4.46 -21.37
C TYR A 207 -0.59 -5.73 -20.61
N LYS A 208 -1.88 -6.02 -20.42
CA LYS A 208 -2.39 -7.20 -19.69
C LYS A 208 -3.10 -8.14 -20.65
N VAL A 209 -2.98 -9.43 -20.43
CA VAL A 209 -3.74 -10.49 -21.12
C VAL A 209 -4.37 -11.38 -20.08
N ALA A 210 -5.70 -11.40 -20.03
CA ALA A 210 -6.48 -12.27 -19.17
C ALA A 210 -6.91 -13.52 -19.95
N ASN A 211 -6.57 -14.71 -19.43
CA ASN A 211 -6.98 -15.98 -19.97
C ASN A 211 -7.78 -16.75 -18.92
N SER A 212 -8.48 -17.79 -19.36
CA SER A 212 -9.18 -18.65 -18.40
C SER A 212 -8.19 -19.31 -17.41
N GLY A 213 -8.17 -18.79 -16.18
CA GLY A 213 -7.37 -19.31 -15.07
C GLY A 213 -5.92 -18.80 -14.99
N SER A 214 -5.51 -17.87 -15.84
CA SER A 214 -4.19 -17.23 -15.71
C SER A 214 -4.16 -15.87 -16.39
N ASP A 215 -3.49 -14.90 -15.78
CA ASP A 215 -3.25 -13.58 -16.34
C ASP A 215 -1.75 -13.30 -16.37
N TRP A 216 -1.34 -12.45 -17.30
CA TRP A 216 0.00 -11.90 -17.30
C TRP A 216 0.00 -10.46 -17.79
N ALA A 217 0.96 -9.69 -17.33
CA ALA A 217 1.12 -8.34 -17.80
C ALA A 217 2.59 -7.95 -17.94
N VAL A 218 2.85 -6.98 -18.82
CA VAL A 218 4.14 -6.29 -18.96
C VAL A 218 3.94 -4.82 -18.70
N TYR A 219 4.96 -4.20 -18.10
CA TYR A 219 4.94 -2.83 -17.62
C TYR A 219 6.18 -2.09 -18.11
N ALA A 220 6.02 -0.83 -18.46
CA ALA A 220 7.13 0.07 -18.75
C ALA A 220 6.75 1.49 -18.34
N GLY A 221 7.69 2.27 -17.85
CA GLY A 221 7.40 3.66 -17.49
C GLY A 221 8.55 4.33 -16.78
N GLN A 222 8.31 5.57 -16.38
CA GLN A 222 9.22 6.40 -15.64
C GLN A 222 8.51 6.93 -14.40
N PHE A 223 9.07 6.65 -13.24
CA PHE A 223 8.44 6.88 -11.94
C PHE A 223 9.39 7.60 -11.00
N LEU A 224 8.83 8.21 -9.98
CA LEU A 224 9.55 8.78 -8.86
C LEU A 224 9.56 7.77 -7.70
N GLN A 225 10.65 7.68 -6.97
CA GLN A 225 10.66 6.88 -5.75
C GLN A 225 9.63 7.42 -4.75
N ASN A 226 8.63 6.61 -4.41
CA ASN A 226 7.61 6.96 -3.43
C ASN A 226 8.19 7.18 -2.03
N SER A 227 9.25 6.44 -1.69
CA SER A 227 10.04 6.64 -0.47
C SER A 227 11.36 7.29 -0.84
N PRO A 228 11.56 8.59 -0.52
CA PRO A 228 12.80 9.28 -0.82
C PRO A 228 14.00 8.65 -0.13
N THR A 229 15.14 8.64 -0.79
CA THR A 229 16.39 8.14 -0.23
C THR A 229 17.00 9.21 0.69
N LEU A 230 17.18 8.84 1.96
CA LEU A 230 17.98 9.62 2.90
C LEU A 230 19.45 9.34 2.66
N GLY A 231 20.25 10.37 2.54
CA GLY A 231 21.68 10.26 2.35
C GLY A 231 22.48 11.27 3.15
N LEU A 232 23.75 10.96 3.31
CA LEU A 232 24.77 11.84 3.89
C LEU A 232 25.72 12.31 2.79
N VAL A 233 25.52 13.51 2.27
CA VAL A 233 26.37 14.11 1.25
C VAL A 233 27.27 15.15 1.90
N ASN A 234 28.58 14.89 1.94
CA ASN A 234 29.56 15.73 2.64
C ASN A 234 29.18 16.02 4.11
N SER A 235 28.66 15.01 4.80
CA SER A 235 28.14 15.09 6.19
C SER A 235 26.92 15.98 6.35
N LEU A 236 26.22 16.33 5.28
CA LEU A 236 24.92 16.99 5.30
C LEU A 236 23.82 16.00 4.95
N GLU A 237 22.75 16.05 5.72
CA GLU A 237 21.57 15.27 5.47
C GLU A 237 20.87 15.73 4.19
N GLN A 238 20.58 14.80 3.31
CA GLN A 238 19.85 15.06 2.08
C GLN A 238 18.77 14.01 1.87
N LEU A 239 17.56 14.45 1.63
CA LEU A 239 16.43 13.59 1.30
C LEU A 239 16.05 13.81 -0.17
N THR A 240 16.17 12.78 -1.00
CA THR A 240 15.94 12.89 -2.45
C THR A 240 15.07 11.75 -2.95
N ALA A 241 13.98 12.09 -3.64
CA ALA A 241 13.19 11.17 -4.45
C ALA A 241 13.77 11.14 -5.86
N PHE A 242 14.35 10.02 -6.22
CA PHE A 242 14.97 9.83 -7.53
C PHE A 242 13.96 9.40 -8.56
N GLU A 243 14.14 9.88 -9.79
CA GLU A 243 13.42 9.39 -10.97
C GLU A 243 14.10 8.14 -11.49
N TYR A 244 13.32 7.11 -11.83
CA TYR A 244 13.83 5.84 -12.36
C TYR A 244 12.95 5.30 -13.49
N ASP A 245 13.58 4.56 -14.39
CA ASP A 245 12.90 3.80 -15.43
C ASP A 245 12.52 2.41 -14.91
N LEU A 246 11.34 1.93 -15.30
CA LEU A 246 10.80 0.62 -14.93
C LEU A 246 10.57 -0.23 -16.18
N LEU A 247 10.99 -1.49 -16.10
CA LEU A 247 10.50 -2.58 -16.94
C LEU A 247 10.02 -3.71 -16.04
N GLY A 248 8.75 -4.11 -16.17
CA GLY A 248 8.13 -5.08 -15.27
C GLY A 248 7.39 -6.19 -15.99
N PHE A 249 7.16 -7.28 -15.26
CA PHE A 249 6.35 -8.42 -15.68
C PHE A 249 5.61 -8.99 -14.47
N SER A 250 4.33 -9.31 -14.64
CA SER A 250 3.56 -10.06 -13.65
C SER A 250 2.88 -11.27 -14.26
N TYR A 251 2.60 -12.23 -13.41
CA TYR A 251 1.86 -13.44 -13.77
C TYR A 251 1.06 -13.93 -12.57
N ASN A 252 -0.20 -14.28 -12.78
CA ASN A 252 -0.98 -15.02 -11.80
C ASN A 252 -1.62 -16.26 -12.42
N GLN A 253 -1.90 -17.26 -11.61
CA GLN A 253 -2.55 -18.51 -12.03
C GLN A 253 -3.45 -19.05 -10.93
N ALA A 254 -4.74 -19.16 -11.23
CA ALA A 254 -5.70 -19.86 -10.40
C ALA A 254 -5.67 -21.37 -10.70
N ARG A 255 -5.70 -22.21 -9.64
CA ARG A 255 -5.83 -23.66 -9.71
C ARG A 255 -6.78 -24.17 -8.61
N GLY A 256 -8.03 -24.38 -8.95
CA GLY A 256 -9.07 -24.59 -7.95
C GLY A 256 -9.17 -23.37 -7.04
N ASP A 257 -9.12 -23.60 -5.73
CA ASP A 257 -9.20 -22.55 -4.71
C ASP A 257 -7.82 -21.94 -4.36
N ASN A 258 -6.80 -22.19 -5.18
CA ASN A 258 -5.45 -21.69 -4.95
C ASN A 258 -5.06 -20.69 -6.04
N LEU A 259 -4.41 -19.58 -5.63
CA LEU A 259 -3.86 -18.58 -6.53
C LEU A 259 -2.34 -18.48 -6.35
N PHE A 260 -1.60 -18.53 -7.45
CA PHE A 260 -0.15 -18.37 -7.48
C PHE A 260 0.18 -17.08 -8.22
N LYS A 261 1.07 -16.26 -7.66
CA LYS A 261 1.41 -14.93 -8.15
C LYS A 261 2.93 -14.79 -8.31
N PHE A 262 3.33 -13.99 -9.30
CA PHE A 262 4.73 -13.68 -9.55
C PHE A 262 4.87 -12.27 -10.09
N ASP A 263 5.78 -11.48 -9.53
CA ASP A 263 6.17 -10.16 -9.98
C ASP A 263 7.67 -10.07 -10.20
N LEU A 264 8.06 -9.35 -11.24
CA LEU A 264 9.45 -9.05 -11.58
C LEU A 264 9.56 -7.60 -12.07
N ALA A 265 10.53 -6.85 -11.56
CA ALA A 265 10.78 -5.49 -12.01
C ALA A 265 12.28 -5.19 -12.10
N TRP A 266 12.70 -4.65 -13.22
CA TRP A 266 13.98 -4.00 -13.38
C TRP A 266 13.78 -2.50 -13.27
N LYS A 267 14.49 -1.89 -12.33
CA LYS A 267 14.43 -0.46 -12.01
C LYS A 267 15.81 0.14 -12.21
N GLN A 268 15.90 1.17 -13.06
CA GLN A 268 17.16 1.87 -13.36
C GLN A 268 17.06 3.32 -12.95
N GLY A 269 17.94 3.78 -12.09
CA GLY A 269 17.97 5.16 -11.59
C GLY A 269 17.49 5.32 -10.14
N LEU A 270 17.37 4.22 -9.38
CA LEU A 270 17.02 4.30 -7.95
C LEU A 270 18.14 4.96 -7.15
N GLY A 271 17.79 5.79 -6.16
CA GLY A 271 18.75 6.41 -5.27
C GLY A 271 19.37 5.42 -4.29
N GLN A 272 20.68 5.51 -4.11
CA GLN A 272 21.45 4.71 -3.15
C GLN A 272 22.61 5.54 -2.57
N GLN A 273 22.90 5.36 -1.29
CA GLN A 273 24.08 5.91 -0.66
C GLN A 273 25.31 5.07 -1.08
N VAL A 274 26.30 5.72 -1.68
CA VAL A 274 27.59 5.09 -2.06
C VAL A 274 28.72 5.97 -1.55
N GLY A 275 29.45 5.49 -0.54
CA GLY A 275 30.44 6.31 0.16
C GLY A 275 29.81 7.57 0.77
N ASN A 276 30.26 8.74 0.34
CA ASN A 276 29.77 10.03 0.83
C ASN A 276 28.77 10.73 -0.14
N ASP A 277 28.26 10.03 -1.14
CA ASP A 277 27.40 10.60 -2.16
C ASP A 277 26.11 9.78 -2.34
N LEU A 278 25.04 10.47 -2.74
CA LEU A 278 23.83 9.84 -3.25
C LEU A 278 23.96 9.64 -4.76
N THR A 279 23.81 8.41 -5.22
CA THR A 279 23.94 8.08 -6.64
C THR A 279 22.79 7.22 -7.13
N GLN A 280 22.60 7.16 -8.43
CA GLN A 280 21.59 6.33 -9.08
C GLN A 280 22.17 4.94 -9.38
N VAL A 281 21.39 3.89 -9.10
CA VAL A 281 21.77 2.50 -9.29
C VAL A 281 20.69 1.71 -10.00
N GLU A 282 21.08 0.55 -10.53
CA GLU A 282 20.15 -0.45 -11.06
C GLU A 282 19.76 -1.44 -9.96
N ARG A 283 18.49 -1.91 -10.00
CA ARG A 283 17.98 -2.92 -9.09
C ARG A 283 17.00 -3.85 -9.78
N LEU A 284 17.13 -5.13 -9.50
CA LEU A 284 16.19 -6.16 -9.90
C LEU A 284 15.35 -6.57 -8.67
N ASP A 285 14.06 -6.36 -8.73
CA ASP A 285 13.11 -6.74 -7.69
C ASP A 285 12.30 -7.95 -8.16
N MET A 286 12.02 -8.91 -7.27
CA MET A 286 11.19 -10.06 -7.58
C MET A 286 10.30 -10.44 -6.40
N ALA A 287 9.13 -11.00 -6.68
CA ALA A 287 8.26 -11.57 -5.67
C ALA A 287 7.54 -12.82 -6.18
N LEU A 288 7.27 -13.72 -5.26
CA LEU A 288 6.43 -14.90 -5.41
C LEU A 288 5.35 -14.85 -4.34
N GLY A 289 4.12 -15.16 -4.72
CA GLY A 289 2.97 -15.22 -3.81
C GLY A 289 2.17 -16.51 -4.01
N ALA A 290 1.50 -16.96 -2.96
CA ALA A 290 0.53 -18.02 -3.04
C ALA A 290 -0.60 -17.76 -2.03
N GLU A 291 -1.85 -17.91 -2.49
CA GLU A 291 -3.04 -17.93 -1.66
C GLU A 291 -3.65 -19.32 -1.73
N ILE A 292 -3.95 -19.88 -0.59
CA ILE A 292 -4.45 -21.27 -0.46
C ILE A 292 -5.66 -21.27 0.44
N LYS A 293 -6.83 -21.59 -0.10
CA LYS A 293 -8.07 -21.68 0.66
C LYS A 293 -8.28 -23.12 1.13
N VAL A 294 -8.48 -23.32 2.44
CA VAL A 294 -8.78 -24.62 3.05
C VAL A 294 -10.02 -24.47 3.94
N GLY A 295 -11.18 -24.84 3.41
CA GLY A 295 -12.46 -24.54 4.05
C GLY A 295 -12.75 -23.03 3.99
N GLU A 296 -13.06 -22.43 5.14
CA GLU A 296 -13.23 -20.98 5.26
C GLU A 296 -11.91 -20.25 5.51
N ARG A 297 -10.83 -20.99 5.78
CA ARG A 297 -9.52 -20.44 6.13
C ARG A 297 -8.71 -20.13 4.90
N GLN A 298 -8.18 -18.91 4.84
CA GLN A 298 -7.27 -18.46 3.79
C GLN A 298 -5.84 -18.37 4.33
N TRP A 299 -4.90 -18.93 3.59
CA TRP A 299 -3.47 -18.86 3.85
C TRP A 299 -2.82 -18.04 2.73
N GLN A 300 -1.99 -17.08 3.14
CA GLN A 300 -1.20 -16.27 2.22
C GLN A 300 0.28 -16.48 2.49
N TRP A 301 1.07 -16.56 1.42
CA TRP A 301 2.51 -16.70 1.47
C TRP A 301 3.12 -15.75 0.46
N SER A 302 4.16 -15.04 0.87
CA SER A 302 4.95 -14.22 -0.03
C SER A 302 6.44 -14.40 0.24
N LEU A 303 7.21 -14.32 -0.81
CA LEU A 303 8.66 -14.26 -0.78
C LEU A 303 9.08 -13.17 -1.75
N SER A 304 9.75 -12.15 -1.27
CA SER A 304 10.26 -11.07 -2.10
C SER A 304 11.74 -10.84 -1.87
N GLY A 305 12.38 -10.20 -2.84
CA GLY A 305 13.77 -9.83 -2.72
C GLY A 305 14.20 -8.87 -3.80
N ASN A 306 15.32 -8.22 -3.55
CA ASN A 306 15.97 -7.37 -4.52
C ASN A 306 17.46 -7.72 -4.66
N TYR A 307 17.98 -7.41 -5.83
CA TYR A 307 19.36 -7.63 -6.21
C TYR A 307 19.94 -6.36 -6.83
N LEU A 308 21.10 -5.94 -6.34
CA LEU A 308 21.87 -4.80 -6.83
C LEU A 308 23.03 -5.32 -7.71
N PRO A 309 22.94 -5.25 -9.06
CA PRO A 309 23.97 -5.80 -9.96
C PRO A 309 25.33 -5.15 -9.79
N GLU A 310 25.36 -3.84 -9.56
CA GLU A 310 26.58 -3.03 -9.45
C GLU A 310 27.06 -2.85 -8.00
N HIS A 311 26.59 -3.71 -7.08
CA HIS A 311 26.94 -3.59 -5.67
C HIS A 311 28.44 -3.60 -5.42
N THR A 312 28.91 -2.64 -4.63
CA THR A 312 30.26 -2.55 -4.10
C THR A 312 30.25 -2.44 -2.57
N HIS A 313 31.38 -2.60 -1.93
CA HIS A 313 31.52 -2.45 -0.49
C HIS A 313 31.28 -1.02 0.03
N GLU A 314 31.17 -0.04 -0.87
CA GLU A 314 30.83 1.36 -0.53
C GLU A 314 29.32 1.61 -0.44
N PHE A 315 28.50 0.64 -0.87
CA PHE A 315 27.04 0.75 -0.74
C PHE A 315 26.63 0.66 0.71
N SER A 316 25.80 1.60 1.12
CA SER A 316 25.29 1.69 2.48
C SER A 316 23.85 2.17 2.52
N SER A 317 23.18 1.88 3.63
CA SER A 317 21.91 2.47 4.02
C SER A 317 22.15 3.44 5.15
N VAL A 318 21.44 4.57 5.15
CA VAL A 318 21.49 5.52 6.25
C VAL A 318 20.47 5.07 7.30
N ILE A 319 20.91 4.92 8.52
CA ILE A 319 20.05 4.63 9.66
C ILE A 319 20.07 5.79 10.66
N ILE A 320 18.98 5.97 11.36
CA ILE A 320 18.85 6.95 12.44
C ILE A 320 18.92 6.20 13.77
N ASP A 321 19.87 6.53 14.62
CA ASP A 321 19.88 6.02 15.99
C ASP A 321 18.66 6.58 16.75
N PRO A 322 17.80 5.75 17.30
CA PRO A 322 16.56 6.19 17.92
C PRO A 322 16.74 6.95 19.24
N LEU A 323 17.90 6.80 19.88
CA LEU A 323 18.19 7.43 21.16
C LEU A 323 18.93 8.75 20.99
N THR A 324 19.88 8.80 20.05
CA THR A 324 20.72 9.98 19.84
C THR A 324 20.26 10.84 18.66
N PHE A 325 19.41 10.28 17.77
CA PHE A 325 19.02 10.89 16.48
C PHE A 325 20.22 11.12 15.55
N GLU A 326 21.35 10.48 15.81
CA GLU A 326 22.50 10.56 14.94
C GLU A 326 22.32 9.61 13.74
N LEU A 327 22.71 10.11 12.56
CA LEU A 327 22.74 9.31 11.35
C LEU A 327 24.03 8.50 11.28
N SER A 328 23.88 7.24 10.95
CA SER A 328 25.01 6.33 10.70
C SER A 328 24.82 5.55 9.41
N LEU A 329 25.91 5.06 8.85
CA LEU A 329 25.91 4.28 7.63
C LEU A 329 26.05 2.80 7.98
N LEU A 330 25.12 1.97 7.53
CA LEU A 330 25.22 0.52 7.57
C LEU A 330 25.58 0.00 6.17
N PRO A 331 26.55 -0.90 6.02
CA PRO A 331 26.81 -1.55 4.75
C PRO A 331 25.57 -2.24 4.21
N SER A 332 25.17 -1.92 2.99
CA SER A 332 24.05 -2.59 2.35
C SER A 332 24.46 -3.93 1.75
N SER A 333 23.52 -4.83 1.61
CA SER A 333 23.71 -6.15 1.03
C SER A 333 23.44 -6.14 -0.47
N GLN A 334 24.19 -6.90 -1.25
CA GLN A 334 23.90 -7.10 -2.68
C GLN A 334 22.52 -7.76 -2.89
N TRP A 335 22.13 -8.63 -1.96
CA TRP A 335 20.82 -9.28 -1.93
C TRP A 335 20.10 -8.92 -0.64
N SER A 336 18.86 -8.50 -0.76
CA SER A 336 17.93 -8.49 0.38
C SER A 336 16.74 -9.35 0.04
N SER A 337 16.16 -10.00 1.05
CA SER A 337 15.02 -10.87 0.86
C SER A 337 14.16 -10.93 2.10
N GLN A 338 12.84 -10.99 1.88
CA GLN A 338 11.83 -10.97 2.91
C GLN A 338 10.81 -12.08 2.65
N TYR A 339 10.16 -12.53 3.69
CA TYR A 339 9.03 -13.45 3.62
C TYR A 339 7.82 -12.84 4.33
N GLY A 340 6.65 -13.20 3.85
CA GLY A 340 5.37 -12.93 4.48
C GLY A 340 4.57 -14.23 4.61
N MET A 341 3.86 -14.39 5.70
CA MET A 341 2.94 -15.49 5.94
C MET A 341 1.70 -14.94 6.62
N GLY A 342 0.54 -15.14 6.03
CA GLY A 342 -0.74 -14.72 6.59
C GLY A 342 -1.69 -15.90 6.76
N VAL A 343 -2.56 -15.82 7.72
CA VAL A 343 -3.73 -16.69 7.86
C VAL A 343 -4.91 -15.86 8.33
N SER A 344 -6.04 -16.05 7.68
CA SER A 344 -7.31 -15.43 8.08
C SER A 344 -8.44 -16.45 8.08
N ASP A 345 -9.45 -16.20 8.89
CA ASP A 345 -10.63 -17.04 9.01
C ASP A 345 -11.78 -16.23 9.63
N SER A 346 -13.01 -16.63 9.39
CA SER A 346 -14.18 -16.06 10.01
C SER A 346 -14.93 -17.09 10.85
N PHE A 347 -15.60 -16.67 11.90
CA PHE A 347 -16.42 -17.52 12.76
C PHE A 347 -17.68 -16.80 13.24
N ALA A 348 -18.58 -17.53 13.90
CA ALA A 348 -19.87 -17.01 14.34
C ALA A 348 -20.70 -16.42 13.18
N ASN A 349 -20.81 -17.13 12.04
CA ASN A 349 -21.49 -16.71 10.82
C ASN A 349 -20.97 -15.39 10.21
N GLY A 350 -19.64 -15.15 10.36
CA GLY A 350 -19.01 -13.95 9.84
C GLY A 350 -19.01 -12.76 10.78
N GLU A 351 -19.61 -12.86 11.97
CA GLU A 351 -19.56 -11.76 12.96
C GLU A 351 -18.16 -11.45 13.45
N PHE A 352 -17.25 -12.43 13.40
CA PHE A 352 -15.85 -12.25 13.79
C PHE A 352 -14.94 -12.66 12.64
N ASN A 353 -14.08 -11.74 12.23
CA ASN A 353 -13.03 -11.96 11.26
C ASN A 353 -11.69 -11.78 11.97
N TRP A 354 -10.78 -12.73 11.83
CA TRP A 354 -9.46 -12.63 12.43
C TRP A 354 -8.37 -12.88 11.41
N SER A 355 -7.24 -12.22 11.63
CA SER A 355 -6.04 -12.43 10.83
C SER A 355 -4.79 -12.49 11.71
N LEU A 356 -3.80 -13.20 11.22
CA LEU A 356 -2.46 -13.26 11.79
C LEU A 356 -1.45 -13.18 10.66
N ASN A 357 -0.62 -12.16 10.68
CA ASN A 357 0.39 -11.88 9.66
C ASN A 357 1.78 -11.87 10.30
N LEU A 358 2.68 -12.67 9.74
CA LEU A 358 4.09 -12.76 10.10
C LEU A 358 4.91 -12.30 8.90
N THR A 359 5.83 -11.39 9.11
CA THR A 359 6.79 -10.94 8.08
C THR A 359 8.19 -10.92 8.65
N GLY A 360 9.18 -11.06 7.78
CA GLY A 360 10.56 -11.00 8.25
C GLY A 360 11.58 -11.04 7.14
N ALA A 361 12.82 -10.68 7.48
CA ALA A 361 13.96 -10.83 6.60
C ALA A 361 14.47 -12.28 6.63
N LEU A 362 14.81 -12.86 5.48
CA LEU A 362 15.33 -14.23 5.41
C LEU A 362 16.68 -14.41 6.11
N ASN A 363 17.46 -13.36 6.26
CA ASN A 363 18.70 -13.39 7.03
C ASN A 363 18.46 -13.36 8.56
N GLY A 364 17.21 -13.32 9.00
CA GLY A 364 16.83 -13.29 10.41
C GLY A 364 17.08 -11.94 11.10
N SER A 365 17.39 -10.89 10.36
CA SER A 365 17.69 -9.57 10.94
C SER A 365 16.46 -8.89 11.54
N MET A 366 15.26 -9.29 11.13
CA MET A 366 14.01 -8.72 11.59
C MET A 366 12.86 -9.72 11.48
N THR A 367 11.92 -9.64 12.40
CA THR A 367 10.62 -10.33 12.34
C THR A 367 9.54 -9.44 12.93
N GLY A 368 8.42 -9.30 12.20
CA GLY A 368 7.22 -8.58 12.63
C GLY A 368 6.01 -9.51 12.67
N LEU A 369 5.13 -9.29 13.63
CA LEU A 369 3.87 -10.01 13.79
C LEU A 369 2.75 -9.00 13.96
N ILE A 370 1.66 -9.18 13.19
CA ILE A 370 0.41 -8.43 13.38
C ILE A 370 -0.72 -9.45 13.51
N SER A 371 -1.58 -9.23 14.48
CA SER A 371 -2.83 -9.98 14.67
C SER A 371 -3.97 -9.00 14.78
N GLU A 372 -5.04 -9.26 14.04
CA GLU A 372 -6.24 -8.44 14.03
C GLU A 372 -7.46 -9.31 14.31
N LEU A 373 -8.43 -8.73 15.02
CA LEU A 373 -9.74 -9.30 15.25
C LEU A 373 -10.77 -8.21 15.01
N LYS A 374 -11.53 -8.33 13.94
CA LYS A 374 -12.67 -7.48 13.62
C LYS A 374 -13.94 -8.14 14.14
N TRP A 375 -14.73 -7.40 14.87
CA TRP A 375 -16.05 -7.80 15.35
C TRP A 375 -17.10 -6.90 14.73
N ASP A 376 -17.92 -7.46 13.85
CA ASP A 376 -19.08 -6.81 13.26
C ASP A 376 -20.23 -6.87 14.28
N TYR A 377 -20.25 -5.90 15.21
CA TYR A 377 -21.18 -5.87 16.34
C TYR A 377 -22.64 -5.72 15.88
N ASN A 378 -22.88 -4.93 14.83
CA ASN A 378 -24.14 -4.79 14.12
C ASN A 378 -23.88 -4.15 12.75
N ASP A 379 -24.93 -3.99 11.94
CA ASP A 379 -24.85 -3.45 10.57
C ASP A 379 -24.17 -2.07 10.45
N ASN A 380 -24.06 -1.35 11.55
CA ASN A 380 -23.50 0.01 11.56
C ASN A 380 -22.23 0.15 12.38
N LEU A 381 -21.87 -0.82 13.22
CA LEU A 381 -20.74 -0.69 14.15
C LEU A 381 -19.80 -1.89 14.06
N ASN A 382 -18.57 -1.62 13.69
CA ASN A 382 -17.45 -2.55 13.71
C ASN A 382 -16.46 -2.18 14.81
N ILE A 383 -15.85 -3.17 15.40
CA ILE A 383 -14.79 -3.01 16.43
C ILE A 383 -13.58 -3.81 15.99
N LEU A 384 -12.46 -3.13 15.78
CA LEU A 384 -11.19 -3.75 15.40
C LEU A 384 -10.21 -3.73 16.57
N PHE A 385 -9.67 -4.90 16.90
CA PHE A 385 -8.59 -5.07 17.84
C PHE A 385 -7.31 -5.44 17.11
N THR A 386 -6.22 -4.72 17.35
CA THR A 386 -4.92 -4.95 16.71
C THR A 386 -3.85 -5.23 17.77
N LEU A 387 -3.05 -6.26 17.53
CA LEU A 387 -1.82 -6.53 18.27
C LEU A 387 -0.67 -6.56 17.27
N ALA A 388 0.38 -5.79 17.51
CA ALA A 388 1.56 -5.79 16.68
C ALA A 388 2.84 -5.87 17.51
N GLY A 389 3.84 -6.55 16.96
CA GLY A 389 5.16 -6.65 17.61
C GLY A 389 6.27 -6.80 16.56
N ILE A 390 7.42 -6.19 16.83
CA ILE A 390 8.60 -6.25 15.98
C ILE A 390 9.80 -6.65 16.85
N THR A 391 10.62 -7.57 16.32
CA THR A 391 11.95 -7.86 16.83
C THR A 391 12.96 -7.62 15.71
N ALA A 392 14.05 -6.95 16.02
CA ALA A 392 15.10 -6.62 15.06
C ALA A 392 16.48 -6.75 15.71
N ASN A 393 17.47 -7.20 14.92
CA ASN A 393 18.84 -7.26 15.39
C ASN A 393 19.50 -5.87 15.34
N ALA A 394 20.54 -5.65 16.09
CA ALA A 394 21.30 -4.40 16.13
C ALA A 394 21.90 -4.00 14.75
N ASP A 395 22.17 -4.99 13.89
CA ASP A 395 22.67 -4.77 12.52
C ASP A 395 21.53 -4.62 11.49
N SER A 396 20.29 -4.53 11.93
CA SER A 396 19.14 -4.31 11.06
C SER A 396 18.90 -2.81 10.87
N GLU A 397 18.44 -2.42 9.68
CA GLU A 397 17.93 -1.07 9.43
C GLU A 397 16.75 -0.70 10.34
N LEU A 398 16.11 -1.70 10.94
CA LEU A 398 15.01 -1.55 11.91
C LEU A 398 15.43 -1.78 13.36
N ALA A 399 16.72 -1.77 13.68
CA ALA A 399 17.20 -1.93 15.06
C ALA A 399 16.53 -0.96 16.04
N ALA A 400 16.18 0.23 15.55
CA ALA A 400 15.43 1.24 16.28
C ALA A 400 14.03 0.80 16.76
N MET A 401 13.47 -0.22 16.13
CA MET A 401 12.13 -0.73 16.41
C MET A 401 12.15 -2.07 17.17
N ASP A 402 13.36 -2.52 17.58
CA ASP A 402 13.47 -3.75 18.35
C ASP A 402 12.67 -3.69 19.65
N GLY A 403 11.88 -4.74 19.87
CA GLY A 403 11.00 -4.82 21.04
C GLY A 403 9.74 -3.95 20.97
N LEU A 404 9.48 -3.24 19.88
CA LEU A 404 8.24 -2.45 19.74
C LEU A 404 7.03 -3.38 19.85
N GLN A 405 6.10 -3.03 20.74
CA GLN A 405 4.81 -3.70 20.89
C GLN A 405 3.70 -2.67 20.84
N ARG A 406 2.60 -3.00 20.18
CA ARG A 406 1.44 -2.12 20.08
C ARG A 406 0.15 -2.88 20.29
N VAL A 407 -0.77 -2.24 20.97
CA VAL A 407 -2.15 -2.69 21.14
C VAL A 407 -3.05 -1.57 20.65
N GLY A 408 -3.91 -1.87 19.66
CA GLY A 408 -4.85 -0.93 19.09
C GLY A 408 -6.29 -1.37 19.30
N VAL A 409 -7.18 -0.40 19.45
CA VAL A 409 -8.63 -0.58 19.36
C VAL A 409 -9.19 0.52 18.48
N GLU A 410 -9.98 0.13 17.49
CA GLU A 410 -10.67 1.05 16.59
C GLU A 410 -12.17 0.76 16.61
N LEU A 411 -12.96 1.81 16.64
CA LEU A 411 -14.41 1.78 16.51
C LEU A 411 -14.78 2.44 15.18
N GLU A 412 -15.50 1.73 14.33
CA GLU A 412 -15.96 2.21 13.03
C GLU A 412 -17.47 2.22 12.99
N TYR A 413 -18.05 3.38 12.72
CA TYR A 413 -19.51 3.55 12.66
C TYR A 413 -19.93 4.10 11.31
N HIS A 414 -20.88 3.40 10.66
CA HIS A 414 -21.49 3.77 9.39
C HIS A 414 -22.90 4.36 9.65
N PHE A 415 -23.22 5.49 9.01
CA PHE A 415 -24.48 6.21 9.17
C PHE A 415 -25.41 5.96 7.99
#